data_e802dd80284ffeab0732f7acc80ebda0
#
_entry.id   e802dd80284ffeab0732f7acc80ebda0
#
_cell.length_a   1.000
_cell.length_b   1.000
_cell.length_c   1.000
_cell.angle_alpha   90.00
_cell.angle_beta   90.00
_cell.angle_gamma   90.00
#
_symmetry.space_group_name_H-M   'P 1'
#
loop_
_entity.id
_entity.type
_entity.pdbx_description
1 polymer ?
#
loop_
_entity_poly.entity_id
_entity_poly.type
_entity_poly.pdbx_seq_one_letter_code
_entity_poly.pdbx_strand_id
1 'polypeptide(L)'
;MKRIIIFAISILIVLPTFAAKKEKVQQVDSLGRKIKTGWNFGVLPSVAFDADLGFQGGALTNIYYYGDGSQYPEYIHSLYAEAAYTTKNYGIFRVNYDSKYLIPKHRLTLDATYQPDAMCDFYGFNGYQSVYNQDFHKWKKDPEKMGVLEDYQSRAFYKYKRDLFRFAADIEGTIWKNIKWNAGVGVLGYMIDECDIDMLNGKKNVFDPATERYAQKAMDKNVEGLYEKYVKWGLIDQAEAKGGWHPYLRAGLTYDSRDQRTCPTKGIYADAFFTYTAAFNAKYGQQATAGYNHLQFNFNFRHYVPVYRDRVTFAYRIGTQNNIAGKSPFYMNTYLNT
;
A
#
# COMPACT_ATOMS: atom_id res chain seq x y z
N MET A 1 2.35 4.36 -24.24
CA MET A 1 2.18 3.52 -23.05
C MET A 1 2.23 2.00 -23.30
N LYS A 2 1.79 1.45 -24.42
CA LYS A 2 1.87 -0.01 -24.72
C LYS A 2 3.29 -0.59 -24.83
N ARG A 3 4.33 0.22 -25.08
CA ARG A 3 5.72 -0.26 -25.26
C ARG A 3 6.53 -0.43 -23.97
N ILE A 4 6.09 0.16 -22.85
CA ILE A 4 6.78 0.08 -21.56
C ILE A 4 6.43 -1.23 -20.82
N ILE A 5 5.20 -1.74 -21.00
CA ILE A 5 4.73 -2.98 -20.37
C ILE A 5 5.46 -4.21 -20.92
N ILE A 6 5.81 -4.20 -22.22
CA ILE A 6 6.56 -5.31 -22.85
C ILE A 6 8.00 -5.38 -22.34
N PHE A 7 8.61 -4.26 -21.96
CA PHE A 7 9.97 -4.24 -21.43
C PHE A 7 10.10 -4.79 -20.00
N ALA A 8 9.06 -4.60 -19.17
CA ALA A 8 9.03 -5.14 -17.80
C ALA A 8 8.85 -6.67 -17.78
N ILE A 9 8.10 -7.24 -18.74
CA ILE A 9 7.90 -8.69 -18.87
C ILE A 9 9.15 -9.38 -19.44
N SER A 10 9.93 -8.70 -20.27
CA SER A 10 11.14 -9.26 -20.88
C SER A 10 12.32 -9.42 -19.89
N ILE A 11 12.33 -8.67 -18.81
CA ILE A 11 13.37 -8.78 -17.77
C ILE A 11 13.12 -9.97 -16.83
N LEU A 12 11.89 -10.48 -16.74
CA LEU A 12 11.54 -11.59 -15.86
C LEU A 12 11.88 -12.99 -16.44
N ILE A 13 12.25 -13.08 -17.73
CA ILE A 13 12.45 -14.37 -18.42
C ILE A 13 13.93 -14.77 -18.50
N VAL A 14 14.87 -13.90 -18.16
CA VAL A 14 16.31 -14.22 -18.19
C VAL A 14 16.85 -14.34 -16.77
N LEU A 15 16.38 -15.34 -16.02
CA LEU A 15 17.15 -15.86 -14.89
C LEU A 15 18.01 -17.01 -15.43
N PRO A 16 19.34 -16.86 -15.48
CA PRO A 16 20.20 -17.96 -15.84
C PRO A 16 20.08 -19.05 -14.76
N THR A 17 19.74 -20.24 -15.16
CA THR A 17 19.86 -21.46 -14.37
C THR A 17 21.35 -21.75 -14.08
N PHE A 18 21.94 -21.03 -13.13
CA PHE A 18 23.22 -21.41 -12.59
C PHE A 18 23.05 -22.46 -11.48
N ALA A 19 22.80 -23.68 -11.86
CA ALA A 19 22.93 -24.84 -11.00
C ALA A 19 24.36 -25.38 -11.08
N ALA A 20 25.32 -24.69 -10.50
CA ALA A 20 26.62 -25.30 -10.19
C ALA A 20 26.49 -25.99 -8.82
N LYS A 21 26.23 -27.29 -8.84
CA LYS A 21 26.19 -28.16 -7.68
C LYS A 21 27.60 -28.40 -7.17
N LYS A 22 28.14 -27.49 -6.33
CA LYS A 22 29.25 -27.84 -5.43
C LYS A 22 28.61 -28.43 -4.17
N GLU A 23 28.97 -29.67 -3.83
CA GLU A 23 28.69 -30.26 -2.52
C GLU A 23 29.33 -29.36 -1.45
N LYS A 24 28.53 -28.46 -0.84
CA LYS A 24 28.98 -27.73 0.33
C LYS A 24 28.64 -28.56 1.55
N VAL A 25 29.65 -28.78 2.39
CA VAL A 25 29.49 -29.33 3.73
C VAL A 25 28.37 -28.50 4.39
N GLN A 26 27.25 -29.15 4.68
CA GLN A 26 26.02 -28.47 5.16
C GLN A 26 26.22 -28.16 6.63
N GLN A 27 26.54 -26.92 6.97
CA GLN A 27 26.63 -26.44 8.33
C GLN A 27 25.24 -26.44 8.96
N VAL A 28 25.18 -26.86 10.24
CA VAL A 28 23.96 -26.82 11.05
C VAL A 28 24.18 -25.93 12.25
N ASP A 29 23.12 -25.24 12.69
CA ASP A 29 23.14 -24.44 13.93
C ASP A 29 23.08 -25.35 15.19
N SER A 30 23.14 -24.73 16.37
CA SER A 30 23.04 -25.42 17.65
C SER A 30 21.73 -26.19 17.87
N LEU A 31 20.72 -25.96 17.03
CA LEU A 31 19.42 -26.61 17.05
C LEU A 31 19.26 -27.65 15.92
N GLY A 32 20.35 -27.96 15.20
CA GLY A 32 20.35 -28.91 14.09
C GLY A 32 19.70 -28.41 12.80
N ARG A 33 19.39 -27.10 12.69
CA ARG A 33 18.80 -26.51 11.50
C ARG A 33 19.89 -26.17 10.48
N LYS A 34 19.60 -26.36 9.21
CA LYS A 34 20.53 -26.05 8.11
C LYS A 34 20.79 -24.54 8.05
N ILE A 35 22.05 -24.15 8.18
CA ILE A 35 22.49 -22.77 7.98
C ILE A 35 22.40 -22.42 6.50
N LYS A 36 21.67 -21.36 6.18
CA LYS A 36 21.60 -20.83 4.81
C LYS A 36 22.83 -20.00 4.49
N THR A 37 23.39 -20.17 3.31
CA THR A 37 24.54 -19.41 2.80
C THR A 37 24.26 -18.89 1.41
N GLY A 38 24.95 -17.83 0.99
CA GLY A 38 24.81 -17.25 -0.34
C GLY A 38 23.42 -16.71 -0.61
N TRP A 39 23.00 -16.76 -1.86
CA TRP A 39 21.68 -16.31 -2.29
C TRP A 39 20.62 -17.38 -2.07
N ASN A 40 19.51 -16.97 -1.49
CA ASN A 40 18.32 -17.78 -1.28
C ASN A 40 17.11 -16.97 -1.74
N PHE A 41 16.23 -17.58 -2.51
CA PHE A 41 15.04 -16.92 -3.02
C PHE A 41 13.82 -17.83 -2.94
N GLY A 42 12.66 -17.22 -2.84
CA GLY A 42 11.37 -17.90 -2.92
C GLY A 42 10.41 -17.05 -3.74
N VAL A 43 9.68 -17.69 -4.64
CA VAL A 43 8.66 -17.04 -5.46
C VAL A 43 7.32 -17.66 -5.13
N LEU A 44 6.32 -16.80 -4.90
CA LEU A 44 4.94 -17.22 -4.66
C LEU A 44 4.03 -16.56 -5.69
N PRO A 45 3.18 -17.34 -6.39
CA PRO A 45 2.15 -16.77 -7.25
C PRO A 45 1.09 -16.07 -6.39
N SER A 46 0.57 -14.95 -6.86
CA SER A 46 -0.56 -14.23 -6.28
C SER A 46 -1.73 -14.34 -7.24
N VAL A 47 -2.75 -15.09 -6.85
CA VAL A 47 -3.97 -15.28 -7.63
C VAL A 47 -5.16 -15.04 -6.71
N ALA A 48 -6.02 -14.10 -7.09
CA ALA A 48 -7.22 -13.77 -6.32
C ALA A 48 -8.37 -13.39 -7.26
N PHE A 49 -9.57 -13.39 -6.73
CA PHE A 49 -10.75 -12.87 -7.41
C PHE A 49 -11.55 -12.02 -6.44
N ASP A 50 -11.87 -10.83 -6.89
CA ASP A 50 -12.75 -9.90 -6.18
C ASP A 50 -13.88 -9.46 -7.09
N ALA A 51 -15.09 -9.29 -6.53
CA ALA A 51 -16.26 -8.93 -7.32
C ALA A 51 -16.14 -7.54 -7.95
N ASP A 52 -15.50 -6.60 -7.25
CA ASP A 52 -15.31 -5.22 -7.71
C ASP A 52 -14.05 -5.06 -8.56
N LEU A 53 -12.95 -5.72 -8.20
CA LEU A 53 -11.66 -5.58 -8.87
C LEU A 53 -11.42 -6.63 -9.98
N GLY A 54 -12.22 -7.69 -10.00
CA GLY A 54 -12.09 -8.77 -10.98
C GLY A 54 -11.01 -9.79 -10.63
N PHE A 55 -10.45 -10.45 -11.63
CA PHE A 55 -9.38 -11.43 -11.46
C PHE A 55 -8.04 -10.73 -11.29
N GLN A 56 -7.29 -11.14 -10.27
CA GLN A 56 -5.92 -10.69 -10.01
C GLN A 56 -4.93 -11.80 -10.39
N GLY A 57 -3.90 -11.43 -11.11
CA GLY A 57 -2.75 -12.27 -11.38
C GLY A 57 -1.46 -11.53 -11.00
N GLY A 58 -0.51 -12.27 -10.44
CA GLY A 58 0.75 -11.68 -10.02
C GLY A 58 1.71 -12.67 -9.40
N ALA A 59 2.80 -12.14 -8.88
CA ALA A 59 3.79 -12.89 -8.12
C ALA A 59 4.50 -11.97 -7.10
N LEU A 60 4.99 -12.59 -6.05
CA LEU A 60 5.89 -11.94 -5.10
C LEU A 60 7.13 -12.82 -4.88
N THR A 61 8.24 -12.18 -4.59
CA THR A 61 9.50 -12.86 -4.32
C THR A 61 10.24 -12.22 -3.15
N ASN A 62 10.88 -13.08 -2.35
CA ASN A 62 11.87 -12.66 -1.37
C ASN A 62 13.22 -13.24 -1.77
N ILE A 63 14.20 -12.37 -1.87
CA ILE A 63 15.58 -12.72 -2.20
C ILE A 63 16.44 -12.32 -1.00
N TYR A 64 17.14 -13.29 -0.42
CA TYR A 64 18.00 -13.09 0.74
C TYR A 64 19.43 -13.43 0.39
N TYR A 65 20.36 -12.64 0.87
CA TYR A 65 21.78 -12.92 0.82
C TYR A 65 22.34 -13.12 2.23
N TYR A 66 22.86 -14.31 2.52
CA TYR A 66 23.37 -14.70 3.84
C TYR A 66 24.92 -14.73 3.88
N GLY A 67 25.62 -14.40 2.78
CA GLY A 67 27.08 -14.48 2.72
C GLY A 67 27.59 -15.89 3.00
N ASP A 68 28.52 -16.01 3.92
CA ASP A 68 29.08 -17.30 4.39
C ASP A 68 28.18 -18.02 5.41
N GLY A 69 27.09 -17.39 5.88
CA GLY A 69 26.16 -17.93 6.86
C GLY A 69 26.53 -17.62 8.31
N SER A 70 27.62 -16.91 8.56
CA SER A 70 28.09 -16.58 9.92
C SER A 70 27.07 -15.76 10.73
N GLN A 71 26.21 -15.01 10.03
CA GLN A 71 25.16 -14.17 10.64
C GLN A 71 23.79 -14.85 10.69
N TYR A 72 23.66 -16.06 10.17
CA TYR A 72 22.38 -16.77 10.16
C TYR A 72 21.79 -16.91 11.58
N PRO A 73 20.51 -16.66 11.82
CA PRO A 73 19.41 -16.50 10.84
C PRO A 73 19.24 -15.08 10.27
N GLU A 74 20.05 -14.11 10.65
CA GLU A 74 20.00 -12.77 10.04
C GLU A 74 20.57 -12.80 8.61
N TYR A 75 19.92 -12.05 7.72
CA TYR A 75 20.42 -11.85 6.35
C TYR A 75 21.33 -10.62 6.27
N ILE A 76 22.27 -10.62 5.33
CA ILE A 76 23.09 -9.46 5.01
C ILE A 76 22.27 -8.47 4.17
N HIS A 77 21.60 -9.00 3.12
CA HIS A 77 20.71 -8.22 2.27
C HIS A 77 19.39 -8.95 2.08
N SER A 78 18.32 -8.22 2.03
CA SER A 78 16.98 -8.69 1.67
C SER A 78 16.41 -7.81 0.58
N LEU A 79 15.87 -8.42 -0.46
CA LEU A 79 15.10 -7.75 -1.49
C LEU A 79 13.75 -8.44 -1.61
N TYR A 80 12.69 -7.70 -1.36
CA TYR A 80 11.33 -8.09 -1.64
C TYR A 80 10.84 -7.40 -2.91
N ALA A 81 10.22 -8.15 -3.79
CA ALA A 81 9.54 -7.59 -4.95
C ALA A 81 8.17 -8.24 -5.12
N GLU A 82 7.19 -7.43 -5.43
CA GLU A 82 5.80 -7.83 -5.65
C GLU A 82 5.26 -7.12 -6.89
N ALA A 83 4.59 -7.87 -7.74
CA ALA A 83 3.85 -7.33 -8.88
C ALA A 83 2.55 -8.13 -9.04
N ALA A 84 1.43 -7.48 -8.81
CA ALA A 84 0.11 -8.05 -9.00
C ALA A 84 -0.81 -7.02 -9.66
N TYR A 85 -1.68 -7.48 -10.55
CA TYR A 85 -2.58 -6.61 -11.27
C TYR A 85 -3.92 -7.30 -11.55
N THR A 86 -4.99 -6.52 -11.51
CA THR A 86 -6.35 -7.01 -11.69
C THR A 86 -6.92 -6.62 -13.06
N THR A 87 -7.97 -7.31 -13.47
CA THR A 87 -8.65 -7.03 -14.75
C THR A 87 -9.39 -5.69 -14.78
N LYS A 88 -9.56 -5.03 -13.62
CA LYS A 88 -10.19 -3.71 -13.51
C LYS A 88 -9.24 -2.60 -13.04
N ASN A 89 -7.96 -2.76 -13.39
CA ASN A 89 -6.92 -1.75 -13.17
C ASN A 89 -6.68 -1.37 -11.70
N TYR A 90 -6.78 -2.33 -10.80
CA TYR A 90 -6.13 -2.27 -9.51
C TYR A 90 -4.79 -3.00 -9.60
N GLY A 91 -3.77 -2.49 -8.95
CA GLY A 91 -2.47 -3.15 -8.95
C GLY A 91 -1.63 -2.80 -7.74
N ILE A 92 -0.63 -3.63 -7.49
CA ILE A 92 0.43 -3.36 -6.54
C ILE A 92 1.77 -3.75 -7.17
N PHE A 93 2.67 -2.77 -7.22
CA PHE A 93 4.06 -2.95 -7.66
C PHE A 93 4.94 -2.42 -6.55
N ARG A 94 5.65 -3.30 -5.87
CA ARG A 94 6.45 -2.93 -4.72
C ARG A 94 7.83 -3.55 -4.80
N VAL A 95 8.83 -2.76 -4.44
CA VAL A 95 10.20 -3.21 -4.21
C VAL A 95 10.64 -2.69 -2.85
N ASN A 96 11.11 -3.58 -2.00
CA ASN A 96 11.64 -3.23 -0.70
C ASN A 96 13.04 -3.86 -0.54
N TYR A 97 14.01 -3.02 -0.22
CA TYR A 97 15.37 -3.44 0.10
C TYR A 97 15.66 -3.16 1.57
N ASP A 98 16.28 -4.12 2.24
CA ASP A 98 16.64 -3.99 3.63
C ASP A 98 18.03 -4.60 3.89
N SER A 99 18.88 -3.85 4.58
CA SER A 99 20.22 -4.30 4.94
C SER A 99 20.71 -3.64 6.23
N LYS A 100 21.31 -4.44 7.09
CA LYS A 100 21.98 -4.00 8.33
C LYS A 100 23.50 -3.85 8.12
N TYR A 101 24.00 -4.27 6.94
CA TYR A 101 25.41 -4.43 6.67
C TYR A 101 25.90 -3.51 5.54
N LEU A 102 25.00 -2.89 4.77
CA LEU A 102 25.40 -1.98 3.68
C LEU A 102 26.12 -0.74 4.24
N ILE A 103 25.61 -0.20 5.34
CA ILE A 103 26.23 0.90 6.07
C ILE A 103 26.65 0.36 7.45
N PRO A 104 27.92 0.36 7.81
CA PRO A 104 28.39 -0.18 9.07
C PRO A 104 27.61 0.41 10.26
N LYS A 105 27.15 -0.45 11.17
CA LYS A 105 26.39 -0.11 12.38
C LYS A 105 24.99 0.50 12.16
N HIS A 106 24.56 0.63 10.91
CA HIS A 106 23.27 1.18 10.58
C HIS A 106 22.45 0.19 9.74
N ARG A 107 21.15 0.24 9.88
CA ARG A 107 20.22 -0.48 9.01
C ARG A 107 19.64 0.50 8.02
N LEU A 108 19.70 0.16 6.74
CA LEU A 108 19.09 0.91 5.66
C LEU A 108 17.89 0.14 5.14
N THR A 109 16.75 0.81 5.00
CA THR A 109 15.56 0.29 4.35
C THR A 109 15.14 1.24 3.24
N LEU A 110 14.96 0.69 2.04
CA LEU A 110 14.42 1.42 0.89
C LEU A 110 13.11 0.77 0.48
N ASP A 111 12.10 1.55 0.21
CA ASP A 111 10.79 1.05 -0.24
C ASP A 111 10.29 1.92 -1.40
N ALA A 112 9.92 1.28 -2.49
CA ALA A 112 9.26 1.91 -3.62
C ALA A 112 7.98 1.15 -3.94
N THR A 113 6.85 1.84 -3.95
CA THR A 113 5.54 1.26 -4.21
C THR A 113 4.79 2.11 -5.23
N TYR A 114 4.17 1.47 -6.21
CA TYR A 114 3.18 2.05 -7.09
C TYR A 114 1.91 1.22 -7.01
N GLN A 115 0.81 1.86 -6.67
CA GLN A 115 -0.49 1.22 -6.48
C GLN A 115 -1.56 1.99 -7.23
N PRO A 116 -1.82 1.63 -8.51
CA PRO A 116 -2.97 2.14 -9.23
C PRO A 116 -4.25 1.52 -8.69
N ASP A 117 -5.28 2.34 -8.52
CA ASP A 117 -6.60 1.91 -8.07
C ASP A 117 -7.68 2.68 -8.82
N ALA A 118 -8.30 2.03 -9.78
CA ALA A 118 -9.34 2.63 -10.61
C ALA A 118 -10.69 2.79 -9.89
N MET A 119 -10.87 2.14 -8.71
CA MET A 119 -12.14 2.08 -8.00
C MET A 119 -11.96 2.13 -6.48
N CYS A 120 -11.17 3.08 -5.97
CA CYS A 120 -10.98 3.28 -4.54
C CYS A 120 -12.30 3.69 -3.87
N ASP A 121 -12.57 3.13 -2.70
CA ASP A 121 -13.80 3.42 -1.95
C ASP A 121 -13.80 4.83 -1.35
N PHE A 122 -14.95 5.51 -1.45
CA PHE A 122 -15.22 6.79 -0.81
C PHE A 122 -16.67 6.84 -0.33
N TYR A 123 -16.87 6.80 0.99
CA TYR A 123 -18.19 6.83 1.62
C TYR A 123 -18.52 8.18 2.28
N GLY A 124 -17.73 9.22 1.98
CA GLY A 124 -17.87 10.55 2.58
C GLY A 124 -17.18 10.67 3.94
N PHE A 125 -17.37 11.81 4.59
CA PHE A 125 -16.81 12.11 5.90
C PHE A 125 -17.83 11.93 7.01
N ASN A 126 -17.44 11.35 8.15
CA ASN A 126 -18.31 11.22 9.31
C ASN A 126 -18.85 12.59 9.74
N GLY A 127 -20.16 12.67 10.02
CA GLY A 127 -20.82 13.88 10.43
C GLY A 127 -21.35 14.76 9.30
N TYR A 128 -21.07 14.45 8.04
CA TYR A 128 -21.56 15.18 6.87
C TYR A 128 -22.62 14.38 6.09
N GLN A 129 -23.69 13.97 6.76
CA GLN A 129 -24.80 13.20 6.14
C GLN A 129 -24.33 12.02 5.27
N SER A 130 -23.20 11.43 5.62
CA SER A 130 -22.61 10.29 4.93
C SER A 130 -23.37 9.01 5.26
N VAL A 131 -24.66 8.99 4.95
CA VAL A 131 -25.50 7.81 5.10
C VAL A 131 -25.27 6.91 3.90
N TYR A 132 -24.71 5.73 4.17
CA TYR A 132 -24.56 4.72 3.15
C TYR A 132 -25.94 4.22 2.70
N ASN A 133 -26.25 4.40 1.42
CA ASN A 133 -27.42 3.83 0.79
C ASN A 133 -27.00 2.78 -0.25
N GLN A 134 -27.37 1.54 0.03
CA GLN A 134 -27.05 0.41 -0.83
C GLN A 134 -27.70 0.53 -2.21
N ASP A 135 -28.87 1.15 -2.31
CA ASP A 135 -29.63 1.27 -3.55
C ASP A 135 -28.95 2.23 -4.54
N PHE A 136 -28.12 3.16 -4.08
CA PHE A 136 -27.37 4.07 -4.94
C PHE A 136 -26.37 3.37 -5.86
N HIS A 137 -25.80 2.23 -5.47
CA HIS A 137 -24.74 1.57 -6.23
C HIS A 137 -25.00 0.09 -6.52
N LYS A 138 -25.97 -0.54 -5.87
CA LYS A 138 -26.30 -1.94 -6.14
C LYS A 138 -27.34 -2.06 -7.25
N TRP A 139 -26.92 -2.76 -8.29
CA TRP A 139 -27.80 -3.15 -9.35
C TRP A 139 -28.71 -4.30 -8.89
N LYS A 140 -30.03 -4.09 -8.81
CA LYS A 140 -30.99 -5.16 -8.55
C LYS A 140 -31.26 -5.93 -9.85
N LYS A 141 -31.11 -7.25 -9.81
CA LYS A 141 -31.37 -8.14 -10.95
C LYS A 141 -32.86 -8.39 -11.26
N ASP A 142 -33.75 -7.64 -10.65
CA ASP A 142 -35.18 -7.83 -10.84
C ASP A 142 -35.63 -7.20 -12.17
N PRO A 143 -36.03 -8.03 -13.19
CA PRO A 143 -36.39 -7.52 -14.51
C PRO A 143 -37.59 -6.57 -14.51
N GLU A 144 -38.49 -6.72 -13.54
CA GLU A 144 -39.70 -5.86 -13.45
C GLU A 144 -39.39 -4.49 -12.82
N LYS A 145 -38.31 -4.43 -12.07
CA LYS A 145 -37.84 -3.18 -11.41
C LYS A 145 -36.66 -2.51 -12.12
N MET A 146 -36.23 -3.06 -13.24
CA MET A 146 -35.10 -2.56 -14.03
C MET A 146 -35.31 -1.22 -14.74
N GLY A 147 -36.31 -0.48 -14.42
CA GLY A 147 -36.56 0.81 -15.08
C GLY A 147 -36.74 1.99 -14.15
N VAL A 148 -36.94 1.74 -12.85
CA VAL A 148 -37.35 2.82 -11.93
C VAL A 148 -36.79 2.56 -10.54
N LEU A 149 -35.48 2.56 -10.42
CA LEU A 149 -34.88 2.85 -9.13
C LEU A 149 -34.58 4.35 -9.13
N GLU A 150 -35.52 5.15 -8.66
CA GLU A 150 -35.36 6.60 -8.47
C GLU A 150 -34.07 6.93 -7.70
N ASP A 151 -33.58 5.97 -6.91
CA ASP A 151 -32.39 6.12 -6.08
C ASP A 151 -31.10 5.57 -6.70
N TYR A 152 -31.16 4.78 -7.78
CA TYR A 152 -29.93 4.23 -8.35
C TYR A 152 -29.13 5.31 -9.07
N GLN A 153 -27.88 5.50 -8.62
CA GLN A 153 -26.95 6.45 -9.21
C GLN A 153 -25.97 5.72 -10.16
N SER A 154 -25.04 4.95 -9.60
CA SER A 154 -24.05 4.22 -10.37
C SER A 154 -23.33 3.22 -9.45
N ARG A 155 -22.82 2.12 -9.99
CA ARG A 155 -21.91 1.25 -9.22
C ARG A 155 -20.60 1.95 -8.83
N ALA A 156 -20.24 3.03 -9.53
CA ALA A 156 -19.11 3.87 -9.23
C ALA A 156 -19.45 5.03 -8.28
N PHE A 157 -20.71 5.15 -7.79
CA PHE A 157 -21.14 6.27 -6.96
C PHE A 157 -20.27 6.48 -5.71
N TYR A 158 -19.90 5.41 -5.02
CA TYR A 158 -19.02 5.43 -3.85
C TYR A 158 -17.55 5.14 -4.22
N LYS A 159 -17.14 5.43 -5.43
CA LYS A 159 -15.80 5.14 -5.92
C LYS A 159 -15.16 6.37 -6.54
N TYR A 160 -13.83 6.44 -6.47
CA TYR A 160 -13.01 7.39 -7.19
C TYR A 160 -11.72 6.71 -7.63
N LYS A 161 -11.02 7.26 -8.60
CA LYS A 161 -9.72 6.75 -9.02
C LYS A 161 -8.62 7.35 -8.16
N ARG A 162 -7.69 6.50 -7.70
CA ARG A 162 -6.52 6.92 -6.94
C ARG A 162 -5.30 6.11 -7.30
N ASP A 163 -4.32 6.72 -7.90
CA ASP A 163 -3.01 6.12 -8.07
C ASP A 163 -2.09 6.63 -6.97
N LEU A 164 -1.43 5.71 -6.26
CA LEU A 164 -0.48 6.01 -5.19
C LEU A 164 0.93 5.64 -5.65
N PHE A 165 1.82 6.59 -5.57
CA PHE A 165 3.26 6.38 -5.64
C PHE A 165 3.88 6.66 -4.26
N ARG A 166 4.74 5.77 -3.79
CA ARG A 166 5.50 5.95 -2.55
C ARG A 166 6.95 5.58 -2.77
N PHE A 167 7.83 6.46 -2.33
CA PHE A 167 9.24 6.15 -2.13
C PHE A 167 9.63 6.53 -0.71
N ALA A 168 10.36 5.66 -0.02
CA ALA A 168 10.88 5.88 1.32
C ALA A 168 12.31 5.36 1.42
N ALA A 169 13.15 6.11 2.09
CA ALA A 169 14.50 5.70 2.46
C ALA A 169 14.70 6.00 3.95
N ASP A 170 14.94 4.95 4.72
CA ASP A 170 15.05 5.01 6.16
C ASP A 170 16.37 4.44 6.65
N ILE A 171 16.93 5.09 7.63
CA ILE A 171 18.14 4.66 8.32
C ILE A 171 17.88 4.54 9.82
N GLU A 172 18.35 3.45 10.41
CA GLU A 172 18.26 3.18 11.84
C GLU A 172 19.67 2.93 12.40
N GLY A 173 19.96 3.52 13.55
CA GLY A 173 21.21 3.28 14.29
C GLY A 173 20.98 3.07 15.77
N THR A 174 21.85 2.29 16.42
CA THR A 174 21.77 2.02 17.85
C THR A 174 22.40 3.16 18.66
N ILE A 175 21.65 3.70 19.63
CA ILE A 175 22.16 4.65 20.61
C ILE A 175 22.72 3.89 21.83
N TRP A 176 21.90 3.02 22.42
CA TRP A 176 22.25 2.26 23.61
C TRP A 176 21.37 1.03 23.74
N LYS A 177 21.99 -0.15 23.89
CA LYS A 177 21.27 -1.44 24.06
C LYS A 177 20.07 -1.57 23.10
N ASN A 178 18.87 -1.43 23.63
CA ASN A 178 17.61 -1.59 22.92
C ASN A 178 17.04 -0.27 22.37
N ILE A 179 17.74 0.85 22.57
CA ILE A 179 17.31 2.16 22.11
C ILE A 179 18.03 2.49 20.80
N LYS A 180 17.25 2.85 19.80
CA LYS A 180 17.71 3.19 18.47
C LYS A 180 17.12 4.53 18.04
N TRP A 181 17.88 5.27 17.26
CA TRP A 181 17.37 6.40 16.52
C TRP A 181 16.96 5.95 15.12
N ASN A 182 15.98 6.59 14.55
CA ASN A 182 15.60 6.41 13.15
C ASN A 182 15.44 7.77 12.48
N ALA A 183 15.81 7.85 11.22
CA ALA A 183 15.60 8.99 10.36
C ALA A 183 15.24 8.51 8.97
N GLY A 184 14.38 9.24 8.28
CA GLY A 184 13.96 8.86 6.94
C GLY A 184 13.52 10.05 6.11
N VAL A 185 13.59 9.83 4.82
CA VAL A 185 13.09 10.74 3.80
C VAL A 185 12.21 9.96 2.83
N GLY A 186 11.26 10.62 2.26
CA GLY A 186 10.45 9.98 1.23
C GLY A 186 9.54 10.95 0.51
N VAL A 187 8.78 10.41 -0.42
CA VAL A 187 7.76 11.13 -1.16
C VAL A 187 6.53 10.25 -1.36
N LEU A 188 5.38 10.83 -1.15
CA LEU A 188 4.08 10.25 -1.49
C LEU A 188 3.50 11.05 -2.66
N GLY A 189 3.11 10.38 -3.71
CA GLY A 189 2.40 10.96 -4.84
C GLY A 189 1.00 10.37 -4.93
N TYR A 190 -0.01 11.21 -4.81
CA TYR A 190 -1.41 10.84 -5.01
C TYR A 190 -1.89 11.48 -6.30
N MET A 191 -2.41 10.68 -7.20
CA MET A 191 -3.07 11.13 -8.42
C MET A 191 -4.53 10.69 -8.32
N ILE A 192 -5.41 11.66 -8.12
CA ILE A 192 -6.84 11.44 -7.88
C ILE A 192 -7.60 11.93 -9.10
N ASP A 193 -8.57 11.13 -9.53
CA ASP A 193 -9.44 11.45 -10.65
C ASP A 193 -10.80 10.75 -10.50
N GLU A 194 -11.71 11.08 -11.38
CA GLU A 194 -12.97 10.37 -11.54
C GLU A 194 -12.73 8.94 -12.05
N CYS A 195 -13.63 8.02 -11.71
CA CYS A 195 -13.58 6.68 -12.26
C CYS A 195 -13.72 6.74 -13.80
N ASP A 196 -12.86 6.04 -14.51
CA ASP A 196 -13.02 5.85 -15.96
C ASP A 196 -14.15 4.84 -16.24
N ILE A 197 -15.36 5.35 -16.37
CA ILE A 197 -16.57 4.54 -16.57
C ILE A 197 -16.50 3.75 -17.87
N ASP A 198 -15.89 4.29 -18.92
CA ASP A 198 -15.73 3.57 -20.20
C ASP A 198 -14.83 2.36 -20.05
N MET A 199 -13.72 2.54 -19.36
CA MET A 199 -12.80 1.45 -19.08
C MET A 199 -13.48 0.38 -18.20
N LEU A 200 -14.23 0.78 -17.19
CA LEU A 200 -14.92 -0.13 -16.27
C LEU A 200 -16.07 -0.88 -16.92
N ASN A 201 -16.77 -0.25 -17.84
CA ASN A 201 -17.82 -0.87 -18.65
C ASN A 201 -17.23 -1.83 -19.71
N GLY A 202 -16.05 -1.52 -20.24
CA GLY A 202 -15.41 -2.31 -21.29
C GLY A 202 -16.28 -2.40 -22.56
N LYS A 203 -16.23 -3.57 -23.23
CA LYS A 203 -17.04 -3.83 -24.45
C LYS A 203 -18.55 -3.95 -24.19
N LYS A 204 -19.00 -3.89 -22.95
CA LYS A 204 -20.41 -4.01 -22.55
C LYS A 204 -21.14 -2.67 -22.47
N ASN A 205 -20.51 -1.63 -22.94
CA ASN A 205 -21.04 -0.27 -22.95
C ASN A 205 -22.01 -0.10 -24.12
N VAL A 206 -23.14 -0.78 -24.10
CA VAL A 206 -24.17 -0.63 -25.12
C VAL A 206 -25.45 -0.17 -24.42
N PHE A 207 -25.73 1.13 -24.52
CA PHE A 207 -27.08 1.63 -24.33
C PHE A 207 -27.91 1.11 -25.51
N ASP A 208 -28.99 0.40 -25.24
CA ASP A 208 -29.96 -0.02 -26.25
C ASP A 208 -31.03 1.05 -26.36
N PRO A 209 -31.01 1.86 -27.44
CA PRO A 209 -31.98 2.92 -27.62
C PRO A 209 -33.43 2.43 -27.82
N ALA A 210 -33.59 1.16 -28.19
CA ALA A 210 -34.93 0.60 -28.44
C ALA A 210 -35.65 0.22 -27.15
N THR A 211 -34.87 -0.09 -26.09
CA THR A 211 -35.41 -0.48 -24.78
C THR A 211 -35.17 0.59 -23.71
N GLU A 212 -34.49 1.69 -24.05
CA GLU A 212 -34.03 2.72 -23.12
C GLU A 212 -33.24 2.15 -21.91
N ARG A 213 -32.58 1.00 -22.13
CA ARG A 213 -31.90 0.25 -21.07
C ARG A 213 -30.42 0.13 -21.37
N TYR A 214 -29.62 0.28 -20.33
CA TYR A 214 -28.22 -0.15 -20.38
C TYR A 214 -28.14 -1.67 -20.31
N ALA A 215 -27.28 -2.27 -21.16
CA ALA A 215 -26.94 -3.68 -21.00
C ALA A 215 -26.53 -3.96 -19.55
N GLN A 216 -26.94 -5.08 -19.04
CA GLN A 216 -27.01 -5.51 -17.61
C GLN A 216 -25.80 -5.27 -16.71
N LYS A 217 -24.88 -4.40 -16.96
CA LYS A 217 -23.74 -4.02 -16.08
C LYS A 217 -23.11 -2.70 -16.50
N ALA A 218 -23.61 -2.03 -17.50
CA ALA A 218 -23.07 -0.73 -17.89
C ALA A 218 -23.40 0.32 -16.82
N MET A 219 -22.45 1.21 -16.56
CA MET A 219 -22.61 2.37 -15.68
C MET A 219 -22.86 3.59 -16.54
N ASP A 220 -23.74 4.48 -16.08
CA ASP A 220 -23.98 5.77 -16.76
C ASP A 220 -22.78 6.69 -16.51
N LYS A 221 -22.30 7.31 -17.60
CA LYS A 221 -21.19 8.27 -17.57
C LYS A 221 -21.58 9.63 -16.98
N ASN A 222 -22.86 9.95 -17.01
CA ASN A 222 -23.36 11.26 -16.64
C ASN A 222 -23.67 11.38 -15.14
N VAL A 223 -23.54 10.27 -14.40
CA VAL A 223 -23.83 10.27 -12.96
C VAL A 223 -22.58 10.58 -12.18
N GLU A 224 -22.59 11.70 -11.48
CA GLU A 224 -21.52 12.11 -10.58
C GLU A 224 -21.40 11.18 -9.39
N GLY A 225 -20.18 10.78 -9.06
CA GLY A 225 -19.87 10.06 -7.84
C GLY A 225 -19.98 10.93 -6.58
N LEU A 226 -20.02 10.30 -5.43
CA LEU A 226 -20.06 11.00 -4.15
C LEU A 226 -18.83 11.89 -3.94
N TYR A 227 -17.66 11.44 -4.42
CA TYR A 227 -16.42 12.20 -4.35
C TYR A 227 -16.54 13.55 -5.07
N GLU A 228 -17.03 13.54 -6.30
CA GLU A 228 -17.22 14.75 -7.12
C GLU A 228 -18.24 15.70 -6.49
N LYS A 229 -19.33 15.16 -5.92
CA LYS A 229 -20.30 15.94 -5.17
C LYS A 229 -19.67 16.64 -3.97
N TYR A 230 -18.78 15.94 -3.22
CA TYR A 230 -18.08 16.54 -2.07
C TYR A 230 -17.15 17.68 -2.49
N VAL A 231 -16.49 17.55 -3.64
CA VAL A 231 -15.68 18.63 -4.22
C VAL A 231 -16.57 19.81 -4.62
N LYS A 232 -17.71 19.57 -5.29
CA LYS A 232 -18.66 20.62 -5.68
C LYS A 232 -19.29 21.33 -4.48
N TRP A 233 -19.58 20.61 -3.42
CA TRP A 233 -20.12 21.17 -2.18
C TRP A 233 -19.08 21.93 -1.35
N GLY A 234 -17.81 21.89 -1.76
CA GLY A 234 -16.71 22.51 -1.02
C GLY A 234 -16.31 21.79 0.26
N LEU A 235 -16.75 20.54 0.45
CA LEU A 235 -16.31 19.68 1.57
C LEU A 235 -14.91 19.15 1.35
N ILE A 236 -14.53 18.94 0.11
CA ILE A 236 -13.17 18.69 -0.34
C ILE A 236 -12.72 19.94 -1.10
N ASP A 237 -11.60 20.51 -0.67
CA ASP A 237 -11.01 21.68 -1.33
C ASP A 237 -10.55 21.30 -2.75
N GLN A 238 -10.85 22.15 -3.72
CA GLN A 238 -10.41 21.94 -5.10
C GLN A 238 -8.87 21.86 -5.21
N ALA A 239 -8.15 22.51 -4.29
CA ALA A 239 -6.70 22.46 -4.24
C ALA A 239 -6.15 21.06 -3.91
N GLU A 240 -6.91 20.22 -3.22
CA GLU A 240 -6.53 18.83 -2.88
C GLU A 240 -7.23 17.76 -3.73
N ALA A 241 -8.30 18.15 -4.47
CA ALA A 241 -9.17 17.21 -5.14
C ALA A 241 -8.48 16.32 -6.20
N LYS A 242 -7.42 16.78 -6.81
CA LYS A 242 -6.65 16.00 -7.80
C LYS A 242 -5.39 15.34 -7.22
N GLY A 243 -5.22 15.39 -5.89
CA GLY A 243 -4.04 14.86 -5.21
C GLY A 243 -2.84 15.80 -5.24
N GLY A 244 -1.64 15.26 -5.14
CA GLY A 244 -0.39 16.03 -5.12
C GLY A 244 0.81 15.18 -4.74
N TRP A 245 1.98 15.84 -4.70
CA TRP A 245 3.23 15.24 -4.24
C TRP A 245 3.59 15.76 -2.85
N HIS A 246 3.95 14.84 -1.97
CA HIS A 246 4.17 15.09 -0.55
C HIS A 246 5.52 14.53 -0.12
N PRO A 247 6.63 15.25 -0.38
CA PRO A 247 7.89 14.87 0.22
C PRO A 247 7.82 15.05 1.73
N TYR A 248 8.47 14.13 2.45
CA TYR A 248 8.49 14.16 3.90
C TYR A 248 9.87 13.85 4.46
N LEU A 249 10.08 14.36 5.67
CA LEU A 249 11.19 14.01 6.53
C LEU A 249 10.62 13.38 7.80
N ARG A 250 11.23 12.31 8.28
CA ARG A 250 10.87 11.75 9.56
C ARG A 250 12.08 11.50 10.43
N ALA A 251 11.89 11.65 11.75
CA ALA A 251 12.90 11.32 12.74
C ALA A 251 12.25 10.85 14.02
N GLY A 252 12.88 9.92 14.71
CA GLY A 252 12.31 9.34 15.91
C GLY A 252 13.24 8.41 16.65
N LEU A 253 12.64 7.75 17.64
CA LEU A 253 13.30 6.77 18.51
C LEU A 253 12.52 5.47 18.51
N THR A 254 13.24 4.36 18.59
CA THR A 254 12.69 3.02 18.71
C THR A 254 13.30 2.32 19.93
N TYR A 255 12.45 1.72 20.75
CA TYR A 255 12.83 0.78 21.76
C TYR A 255 12.44 -0.63 21.32
N ASP A 256 13.41 -1.56 21.24
CA ASP A 256 13.18 -2.93 20.78
C ASP A 256 13.89 -3.93 21.68
N SER A 257 13.13 -4.56 22.58
CA SER A 257 13.58 -5.61 23.48
C SER A 257 13.01 -6.99 23.15
N ARG A 258 12.45 -7.13 21.93
CA ARG A 258 11.91 -8.43 21.49
C ARG A 258 13.02 -9.48 21.42
N ASP A 259 12.67 -10.71 21.75
CA ASP A 259 13.55 -11.87 21.62
C ASP A 259 13.95 -12.15 20.16
N GLN A 260 13.01 -11.95 19.24
CA GLN A 260 13.25 -12.05 17.79
C GLN A 260 12.36 -11.06 17.04
N ARG A 261 12.82 -10.65 15.86
CA ARG A 261 12.12 -9.65 15.05
C ARG A 261 10.93 -10.22 14.31
N THR A 262 11.11 -11.45 13.82
CA THR A 262 10.07 -12.21 13.12
C THR A 262 9.43 -13.18 14.09
N CYS A 263 8.11 -13.12 14.26
CA CYS A 263 7.36 -13.96 15.20
C CYS A 263 7.87 -13.86 16.67
N PRO A 264 7.93 -12.66 17.27
CA PRO A 264 8.38 -12.48 18.64
C PRO A 264 7.47 -13.21 19.62
N THR A 265 8.06 -13.82 20.67
CA THR A 265 7.32 -14.50 21.72
C THR A 265 7.31 -13.70 23.02
N LYS A 266 8.29 -12.80 23.21
CA LYS A 266 8.38 -11.94 24.39
C LYS A 266 9.06 -10.62 24.08
N GLY A 267 8.80 -9.62 24.92
CA GLY A 267 9.44 -8.31 24.88
C GLY A 267 8.55 -7.22 24.33
N ILE A 268 9.11 -6.04 24.23
CA ILE A 268 8.43 -4.80 23.85
C ILE A 268 9.08 -4.24 22.60
N TYR A 269 8.24 -3.75 21.72
CA TYR A 269 8.62 -2.85 20.63
C TYR A 269 7.82 -1.57 20.77
N ALA A 270 8.50 -0.43 20.86
CA ALA A 270 7.87 0.87 20.87
C ALA A 270 8.62 1.80 19.94
N ASP A 271 7.92 2.48 19.06
CA ASP A 271 8.47 3.53 18.20
C ASP A 271 7.67 4.83 18.34
N ALA A 272 8.37 5.92 18.36
CA ALA A 272 7.82 7.26 18.38
C ALA A 272 8.58 8.13 17.39
N PHE A 273 7.87 8.75 16.47
CA PHE A 273 8.52 9.59 15.46
C PHE A 273 7.65 10.76 15.03
N PHE A 274 8.32 11.82 14.63
CA PHE A 274 7.72 12.97 13.99
C PHE A 274 7.92 12.87 12.48
N THR A 275 6.89 13.23 11.73
CA THR A 275 6.94 13.32 10.27
C THR A 275 6.50 14.72 9.86
N TYR A 276 7.41 15.48 9.27
CA TYR A 276 7.08 16.72 8.59
C TYR A 276 6.86 16.44 7.11
N THR A 277 5.69 16.78 6.62
CA THR A 277 5.29 16.59 5.23
C THR A 277 5.08 17.97 4.60
N ALA A 278 5.78 18.22 3.50
CA ALA A 278 5.52 19.36 2.65
C ALA A 278 4.60 18.96 1.51
N ALA A 279 3.76 19.88 1.06
CA ALA A 279 2.86 19.63 -0.06
C ALA A 279 3.29 20.45 -1.26
N PHE A 280 3.55 19.76 -2.38
CA PHE A 280 3.80 20.35 -3.67
C PHE A 280 2.75 19.88 -4.65
N ASN A 281 2.08 20.82 -5.29
CA ASN A 281 1.26 20.50 -6.44
C ASN A 281 2.19 20.34 -7.64
N ALA A 282 2.71 19.13 -7.84
CA ALA A 282 3.47 18.83 -9.03
C ALA A 282 2.49 18.66 -10.16
N LYS A 283 2.11 19.78 -10.76
CA LYS A 283 1.65 19.74 -12.07
C LYS A 283 0.35 19.14 -12.49
N TYR A 284 -0.30 19.59 -12.96
CA TYR A 284 -1.26 19.81 -13.99
C TYR A 284 -1.52 21.31 -14.08
N GLY A 285 -0.50 22.14 -13.85
CA GLY A 285 -0.48 23.57 -14.15
C GLY A 285 -1.44 24.41 -13.30
N GLN A 286 -1.98 23.90 -12.22
CA GLN A 286 -2.93 24.62 -11.39
C GLN A 286 -2.45 24.65 -9.94
N GLN A 287 -2.53 25.82 -9.38
CA GLN A 287 -2.17 26.30 -8.04
C GLN A 287 -1.63 25.26 -7.06
N ALA A 288 -0.44 25.55 -6.58
CA ALA A 288 0.19 24.84 -5.47
C ALA A 288 -0.83 24.59 -4.36
N THR A 289 -0.81 23.38 -3.80
CA THR A 289 -1.40 23.07 -2.49
C THR A 289 -0.67 23.85 -1.40
N ALA A 290 -0.46 25.14 -1.63
CA ALA A 290 0.12 26.05 -0.65
C ALA A 290 -0.81 26.04 0.56
N GLY A 291 -0.34 25.44 1.66
CA GLY A 291 -1.10 25.35 2.90
C GLY A 291 -1.34 23.95 3.46
N TYR A 292 -0.99 22.87 2.73
CA TYR A 292 -1.11 21.50 3.20
C TYR A 292 0.17 20.93 3.81
N ASN A 293 1.06 21.80 4.29
CA ASN A 293 2.21 21.37 5.09
C ASN A 293 1.73 20.97 6.47
N HIS A 294 2.20 19.85 6.99
CA HIS A 294 1.78 19.38 8.29
C HIS A 294 2.87 18.62 9.02
N LEU A 295 2.77 18.64 10.35
CA LEU A 295 3.60 17.87 11.26
C LEU A 295 2.75 16.84 11.97
N GLN A 296 3.11 15.58 11.82
CA GLN A 296 2.46 14.45 12.49
C GLN A 296 3.37 13.86 13.56
N PHE A 297 2.78 13.44 14.66
CA PHE A 297 3.36 12.56 15.65
C PHE A 297 2.75 11.17 15.52
N ASN A 298 3.61 10.17 15.41
CA ASN A 298 3.22 8.77 15.33
C ASN A 298 3.82 8.03 16.51
N PHE A 299 3.02 7.23 17.18
CA PHE A 299 3.45 6.34 18.24
C PHE A 299 2.84 4.96 18.02
N ASN A 300 3.67 3.93 18.20
CA ASN A 300 3.23 2.56 18.08
C ASN A 300 3.93 1.73 19.15
N PHE A 301 3.14 1.00 19.89
CA PHE A 301 3.58 0.15 20.99
C PHE A 301 3.06 -1.26 20.76
N ARG A 302 3.96 -2.24 20.90
CA ARG A 302 3.63 -3.67 20.82
C ARG A 302 4.27 -4.38 21.98
N HIS A 303 3.50 -5.22 22.66
CA HIS A 303 4.01 -6.03 23.75
C HIS A 303 3.63 -7.49 23.54
N TYR A 304 4.59 -8.36 23.75
CA TYR A 304 4.51 -9.80 23.59
C TYR A 304 4.76 -10.45 24.94
N VAL A 305 3.77 -11.17 25.45
CA VAL A 305 3.81 -11.82 26.76
C VAL A 305 3.63 -13.32 26.57
N PRO A 306 4.63 -14.15 26.89
CA PRO A 306 4.45 -15.60 26.87
C PRO A 306 3.49 -16.00 28.00
N VAL A 307 2.39 -16.68 27.63
CA VAL A 307 1.35 -17.08 28.59
C VAL A 307 1.49 -18.53 28.98
N TYR A 308 1.86 -19.41 28.05
CA TYR A 308 1.94 -20.84 28.32
C TYR A 308 3.15 -21.48 27.62
N ARG A 309 4.20 -21.85 28.38
CA ARG A 309 5.36 -22.67 27.97
C ARG A 309 5.86 -22.41 26.54
N ASP A 310 6.03 -21.16 26.18
CA ASP A 310 6.45 -20.72 24.82
C ASP A 310 5.57 -21.20 23.65
N ARG A 311 4.37 -21.75 23.95
CA ARG A 311 3.42 -22.19 22.93
C ARG A 311 2.31 -21.19 22.66
N VAL A 312 1.98 -20.34 23.65
CA VAL A 312 0.95 -19.32 23.54
C VAL A 312 1.54 -17.98 23.95
N THR A 313 1.52 -17.04 23.03
CA THR A 313 1.94 -15.65 23.26
C THR A 313 0.73 -14.75 23.14
N PHE A 314 0.50 -13.95 24.16
CA PHE A 314 -0.46 -12.85 24.10
C PHE A 314 0.26 -11.64 23.51
N ALA A 315 -0.27 -11.11 22.40
CA ALA A 315 0.27 -9.95 21.71
C ALA A 315 -0.79 -8.86 21.61
N TYR A 316 -0.45 -7.64 22.02
CA TYR A 316 -1.31 -6.48 21.81
C TYR A 316 -0.54 -5.30 21.26
N ARG A 317 -1.28 -4.42 20.61
CA ARG A 317 -0.74 -3.24 19.96
C ARG A 317 -1.58 -2.02 20.30
N ILE A 318 -0.91 -0.92 20.59
CA ILE A 318 -1.50 0.41 20.73
C ILE A 318 -0.79 1.32 19.74
N GLY A 319 -1.54 2.03 18.91
CA GLY A 319 -0.98 2.96 17.95
C GLY A 319 -1.79 4.23 17.87
N THR A 320 -1.12 5.34 17.65
CA THR A 320 -1.76 6.63 17.41
C THR A 320 -1.00 7.42 16.35
N GLN A 321 -1.74 8.16 15.55
CA GLN A 321 -1.21 9.11 14.57
C GLN A 321 -1.98 10.43 14.76
N ASN A 322 -1.26 11.47 15.10
CA ASN A 322 -1.85 12.77 15.41
C ASN A 322 -1.25 13.84 14.50
N ASN A 323 -2.09 14.64 13.88
CA ASN A 323 -1.66 15.85 13.21
C ASN A 323 -1.51 16.95 14.27
N ILE A 324 -0.25 17.35 14.55
CA ILE A 324 0.07 18.30 15.62
C ILE A 324 -0.04 19.73 15.12
N ALA A 325 0.38 19.97 13.88
CA ALA A 325 0.40 21.29 13.29
C ALA A 325 0.18 21.22 11.78
N GLY A 326 -0.40 22.28 11.22
CA GLY A 326 -0.68 22.39 9.80
C GLY A 326 -1.94 21.65 9.36
N LYS A 327 -2.17 21.58 8.05
CA LYS A 327 -3.31 20.95 7.42
C LYS A 327 -2.85 19.76 6.60
N SER A 328 -3.36 18.58 6.88
CA SER A 328 -3.13 17.38 6.08
C SER A 328 -4.24 17.23 5.03
N PRO A 329 -3.93 16.82 3.80
CA PRO A 329 -4.96 16.50 2.80
C PRO A 329 -5.84 15.34 3.28
N PHE A 330 -7.11 15.33 2.89
CA PHE A 330 -8.07 14.31 3.35
C PHE A 330 -7.59 12.89 3.02
N TYR A 331 -7.03 12.67 1.83
CA TYR A 331 -6.57 11.36 1.37
C TYR A 331 -5.36 10.80 2.12
N MET A 332 -4.66 11.62 2.89
CA MET A 332 -3.59 11.19 3.79
C MET A 332 -4.08 10.85 5.20
N ASN A 333 -5.28 11.30 5.57
CA ASN A 333 -5.86 11.05 6.90
C ASN A 333 -6.66 9.75 6.98
N THR A 334 -6.92 9.09 5.86
CA THR A 334 -7.73 7.87 5.79
C THR A 334 -6.98 6.61 6.19
N TYR A 335 -5.67 6.67 6.33
CA TYR A 335 -4.84 5.50 6.64
C TYR A 335 -3.95 5.76 7.85
N LEU A 336 -4.02 4.84 8.82
CA LEU A 336 -2.98 4.76 9.85
C LEU A 336 -1.72 4.19 9.20
N ASN A 337 -0.65 5.00 9.15
CA ASN A 337 0.66 4.53 8.73
C ASN A 337 1.20 3.55 9.79
N THR A 338 1.11 2.26 9.49
CA THR A 338 1.50 1.19 10.42
C THR A 338 2.73 0.45 9.90
#